data_6545bbd6f1e64ed276595256c3c257ae
#
_entry.id   6545bbd6f1e64ed276595256c3c257ae
#
_cell.length_a   1.000
_cell.length_b   1.000
_cell.length_c   1.000
_cell.angle_alpha   90.00
_cell.angle_beta   90.00
_cell.angle_gamma   90.00
#
_symmetry.space_group_name_H-M   'P 1'
#
loop_
_entity.id
_entity.type
_entity.pdbx_description
1 polymer ?
#
loop_
_entity_poly.entity_id
_entity_poly.type
_entity_poly.pdbx_seq_one_letter_code
_entity_poly.pdbx_strand_id
1 'polypeptide(L)'
;MGRRPARCYRVSNGKPFPKSRYNRGVPDAKIKIYDVGKKKANVEEFPAVIHIVSDEKEQISSEALEACRVAINKYMIKKVGKDAFHLRCRVHPWHVLRINKMLSCAGADRLQTGMRGAFGKPNGLCARVKIGSILYSLRCKDASINHAMEALRRGKNKFPGRQKIVVSAKWGFTNYFRSDYLKYX
;
A
#
# COMPACT_ATOMS: atom_id res chain seq x y z
N MET A 1 22.51 3.93 9.58
CA MET A 1 22.43 3.25 8.29
C MET A 1 21.01 3.27 7.78
N GLY A 2 20.83 3.60 6.54
CA GLY A 2 19.51 3.74 5.97
C GLY A 2 18.87 2.42 5.59
N ARG A 3 17.61 2.51 5.13
CA ARG A 3 16.90 1.34 4.64
C ARG A 3 17.50 0.87 3.33
N ARG A 4 17.41 -0.42 3.09
CA ARG A 4 17.82 -0.95 1.79
C ARG A 4 16.81 -0.52 0.71
N PRO A 5 17.28 -0.33 -0.53
CA PRO A 5 16.37 0.03 -1.62
C PRO A 5 15.27 -1.00 -1.82
N ALA A 6 14.13 -0.55 -2.33
CA ALA A 6 12.99 -1.43 -2.54
C ALA A 6 13.31 -2.58 -3.49
N ARG A 7 14.24 -2.38 -4.42
CA ARG A 7 14.58 -3.43 -5.38
C ARG A 7 15.14 -4.68 -4.71
N CYS A 8 15.70 -4.53 -3.51
CA CYS A 8 16.25 -5.67 -2.79
C CYS A 8 15.18 -6.65 -2.33
N TYR A 9 13.95 -6.18 -2.17
CA TYR A 9 12.87 -6.99 -1.63
C TYR A 9 11.65 -7.01 -2.53
N ARG A 10 11.81 -6.64 -3.79
CA ARG A 10 10.66 -6.50 -4.67
C ARG A 10 10.03 -7.84 -5.04
N VAL A 11 10.83 -8.88 -5.18
CA VAL A 11 10.35 -10.17 -5.65
C VAL A 11 9.77 -10.97 -4.50
N SER A 12 8.61 -11.59 -4.74
CA SER A 12 7.97 -12.46 -3.76
C SER A 12 8.56 -13.86 -3.87
N ASN A 13 9.39 -14.21 -2.90
CA ASN A 13 10.02 -15.51 -2.86
C ASN A 13 9.48 -16.32 -1.69
N GLY A 14 9.22 -17.58 -1.95
CA GLY A 14 8.83 -18.49 -0.89
C GLY A 14 7.47 -18.17 -0.31
N LYS A 15 7.19 -18.76 0.83
CA LYS A 15 5.92 -18.57 1.50
C LYS A 15 5.92 -17.31 2.34
N PRO A 16 4.75 -16.75 2.63
CA PRO A 16 4.67 -15.60 3.53
C PRO A 16 5.29 -15.92 4.88
N PHE A 17 5.90 -14.92 5.48
CA PHE A 17 6.60 -15.04 6.76
C PHE A 17 5.98 -14.02 7.72
N PRO A 18 4.85 -14.36 8.34
CA PRO A 18 4.12 -13.38 9.14
C PRO A 18 4.70 -13.20 10.53
N LYS A 19 4.35 -12.10 11.17
CA LYS A 19 4.63 -11.90 12.58
C LYS A 19 3.81 -12.91 13.38
N SER A 20 4.46 -13.58 14.33
CA SER A 20 3.79 -14.59 15.13
C SER A 20 4.58 -14.82 16.39
N ARG A 21 4.09 -15.76 17.23
CA ARG A 21 4.84 -16.09 18.43
C ARG A 21 6.16 -16.79 18.10
N TYR A 22 6.28 -17.30 16.90
CA TYR A 22 7.53 -17.95 16.45
C TYR A 22 8.44 -16.99 15.70
N ASN A 23 7.99 -15.77 15.47
CA ASN A 23 8.74 -14.78 14.72
C ASN A 23 8.69 -13.48 15.50
N ARG A 24 9.62 -13.34 16.42
CA ARG A 24 9.63 -12.22 17.36
C ARG A 24 10.62 -11.15 16.92
N GLY A 25 10.50 -10.00 17.55
CA GLY A 25 11.38 -8.88 17.25
C GLY A 25 11.04 -8.19 15.96
N VAL A 26 9.82 -8.35 15.49
CA VAL A 26 9.37 -7.74 14.24
C VAL A 26 9.04 -6.27 14.52
N PRO A 27 9.62 -5.33 13.76
CA PRO A 27 9.27 -3.92 13.97
C PRO A 27 7.85 -3.62 13.52
N ASP A 28 7.30 -2.56 14.07
CA ASP A 28 5.96 -2.13 13.69
C ASP A 28 5.93 -1.66 12.23
N ALA A 29 4.80 -1.86 11.57
CA ALA A 29 4.62 -1.34 10.23
C ALA A 29 4.59 0.19 10.28
N LYS A 30 5.13 0.82 9.23
CA LYS A 30 5.07 2.27 9.14
C LYS A 30 3.63 2.75 8.96
N ILE A 31 2.86 2.04 8.12
CA ILE A 31 1.47 2.43 7.93
C ILE A 31 0.63 1.86 9.06
N LYS A 32 -0.16 2.73 9.68
CA LYS A 32 -1.07 2.34 10.75
C LYS A 32 -2.48 2.87 10.50
N ILE A 33 -2.63 3.84 9.63
CA ILE A 33 -3.92 4.44 9.31
C ILE A 33 -4.32 3.97 7.91
N TYR A 34 -5.42 3.26 7.82
CA TYR A 34 -5.85 2.66 6.56
C TYR A 34 -7.01 3.37 5.90
N ASP A 35 -7.73 4.21 6.64
CA ASP A 35 -8.82 5.02 6.10
C ASP A 35 -8.57 6.47 6.47
N VAL A 36 -8.69 7.37 5.50
CA VAL A 36 -8.57 8.80 5.77
C VAL A 36 -9.69 9.55 5.04
N GLY A 37 -9.92 10.77 5.48
CA GLY A 37 -10.97 11.59 4.95
C GLY A 37 -12.28 11.35 5.69
N LYS A 38 -13.39 11.49 4.99
CA LYS A 38 -14.70 11.29 5.59
C LYS A 38 -15.02 9.80 5.55
N LYS A 39 -14.39 9.06 6.44
CA LYS A 39 -14.46 7.60 6.39
C LYS A 39 -15.80 7.03 6.85
N LYS A 40 -16.63 7.82 7.51
CA LYS A 40 -17.95 7.38 7.94
C LYS A 40 -19.07 7.88 7.04
N ALA A 41 -18.74 8.36 5.84
CA ALA A 41 -19.75 8.88 4.93
C ALA A 41 -20.72 7.80 4.51
N ASN A 42 -21.97 8.19 4.33
CA ASN A 42 -23.01 7.29 3.83
C ASN A 42 -22.68 6.81 2.44
N VAL A 43 -23.26 5.67 2.07
CA VAL A 43 -23.02 5.08 0.76
C VAL A 43 -23.44 6.04 -0.36
N GLU A 44 -24.53 6.77 -0.17
CA GLU A 44 -25.03 7.68 -1.19
C GLU A 44 -24.13 8.87 -1.46
N GLU A 45 -23.28 9.22 -0.51
CA GLU A 45 -22.55 10.49 -0.58
C GLU A 45 -21.44 10.46 -1.63
N PHE A 46 -20.77 9.33 -1.80
CA PHE A 46 -19.61 9.22 -2.70
C PHE A 46 -19.85 8.14 -3.74
N PRO A 47 -20.46 8.50 -4.88
CA PRO A 47 -20.76 7.50 -5.90
C PRO A 47 -19.56 7.07 -6.74
N ALA A 48 -18.57 7.94 -6.93
CA ALA A 48 -17.43 7.61 -7.78
C ALA A 48 -16.35 6.92 -6.96
N VAL A 49 -15.67 5.96 -7.58
CA VAL A 49 -14.54 5.32 -6.94
C VAL A 49 -13.44 5.08 -7.95
N ILE A 50 -12.21 5.35 -7.54
CA ILE A 50 -11.03 5.18 -8.37
C ILE A 50 -10.04 4.33 -7.61
N HIS A 51 -9.36 3.43 -8.31
CA HIS A 51 -8.42 2.50 -7.70
C HIS A 51 -7.02 2.65 -8.26
N ILE A 52 -6.03 2.36 -7.43
CA ILE A 52 -4.69 2.03 -7.91
C ILE A 52 -4.60 0.51 -7.97
N VAL A 53 -4.34 -0.02 -9.14
CA VAL A 53 -4.32 -1.46 -9.37
C VAL A 53 -2.91 -1.88 -9.77
N SER A 54 -2.41 -2.94 -9.16
CA SER A 54 -1.06 -3.40 -9.45
C SER A 54 -1.03 -4.19 -10.76
N ASP A 55 -0.03 -3.88 -11.59
CA ASP A 55 0.22 -4.64 -12.81
C ASP A 55 1.29 -5.70 -12.63
N GLU A 56 1.84 -5.84 -11.43
CA GLU A 56 2.94 -6.77 -11.20
C GLU A 56 2.74 -7.53 -9.91
N LYS A 57 3.32 -8.72 -9.87
CA LYS A 57 3.41 -9.50 -8.65
C LYS A 57 4.67 -9.05 -7.92
N GLU A 58 4.52 -8.43 -6.77
CA GLU A 58 5.67 -7.85 -6.09
C GLU A 58 5.37 -7.64 -4.61
N GLN A 59 6.39 -7.16 -3.90
CA GLN A 59 6.26 -6.81 -2.49
C GLN A 59 6.38 -5.31 -2.34
N ILE A 60 5.48 -4.73 -1.56
CA ILE A 60 5.45 -3.29 -1.35
C ILE A 60 5.62 -3.04 0.14
N SER A 61 6.64 -2.26 0.50
CA SER A 61 6.96 -2.03 1.90
C SER A 61 5.89 -1.20 2.60
N SER A 62 5.80 -1.35 3.91
CA SER A 62 4.86 -0.54 4.68
C SER A 62 5.23 0.93 4.59
N GLU A 63 6.51 1.26 4.41
CA GLU A 63 6.92 2.64 4.24
C GLU A 63 6.38 3.23 2.94
N ALA A 64 6.38 2.43 1.87
CA ALA A 64 5.82 2.90 0.60
C ALA A 64 4.32 3.12 0.71
N LEU A 65 3.62 2.22 1.42
CA LEU A 65 2.19 2.38 1.64
C LEU A 65 1.90 3.66 2.41
N GLU A 66 2.67 3.93 3.45
CA GLU A 66 2.47 5.15 4.23
C GLU A 66 2.77 6.39 3.40
N ALA A 67 3.84 6.37 2.59
CA ALA A 67 4.18 7.50 1.74
C ALA A 67 3.06 7.79 0.75
N CYS A 68 2.48 6.74 0.19
CA CYS A 68 1.37 6.89 -0.75
C CYS A 68 0.15 7.52 -0.06
N ARG A 69 -0.19 7.02 1.13
CA ARG A 69 -1.32 7.57 1.88
C ARG A 69 -1.13 9.06 2.13
N VAL A 70 0.06 9.44 2.58
CA VAL A 70 0.34 10.82 2.89
C VAL A 70 0.23 11.70 1.64
N ALA A 71 0.77 11.25 0.52
CA ALA A 71 0.74 12.02 -0.71
C ALA A 71 -0.69 12.24 -1.21
N ILE A 72 -1.50 11.18 -1.20
CA ILE A 72 -2.88 11.28 -1.67
C ILE A 72 -3.69 12.18 -0.74
N ASN A 73 -3.55 11.97 0.55
CA ASN A 73 -4.30 12.75 1.53
C ASN A 73 -3.98 14.23 1.43
N LYS A 74 -2.69 14.56 1.30
CA LYS A 74 -2.27 15.95 1.21
C LYS A 74 -2.86 16.64 -0.03
N TYR A 75 -2.83 15.96 -1.17
CA TYR A 75 -3.36 16.54 -2.40
C TYR A 75 -4.87 16.72 -2.32
N MET A 76 -5.59 15.71 -1.83
CA MET A 76 -7.05 15.78 -1.77
C MET A 76 -7.53 16.82 -0.79
N ILE A 77 -6.87 16.97 0.34
CA ILE A 77 -7.24 18.01 1.29
C ILE A 77 -7.08 19.39 0.66
N LYS A 78 -5.99 19.58 -0.07
CA LYS A 78 -5.71 20.88 -0.68
C LYS A 78 -6.69 21.20 -1.81
N LYS A 79 -7.06 20.21 -2.61
CA LYS A 79 -7.85 20.46 -3.83
C LYS A 79 -9.34 20.30 -3.66
N VAL A 80 -9.78 19.41 -2.79
CA VAL A 80 -11.21 19.11 -2.68
C VAL A 80 -11.74 19.38 -1.29
N GLY A 81 -10.91 19.18 -0.28
CA GLY A 81 -11.32 19.40 1.09
C GLY A 81 -11.31 18.12 1.91
N LYS A 82 -11.20 18.30 3.21
CA LYS A 82 -11.01 17.19 4.14
C LYS A 82 -12.19 16.23 4.15
N ASP A 83 -13.40 16.74 4.02
CA ASP A 83 -14.60 15.92 4.12
C ASP A 83 -15.22 15.61 2.76
N ALA A 84 -14.46 15.73 1.68
CA ALA A 84 -14.97 15.54 0.34
C ALA A 84 -14.50 14.25 -0.31
N PHE A 85 -13.86 13.37 0.43
CA PHE A 85 -13.37 12.11 -0.11
C PHE A 85 -13.19 11.10 1.02
N HIS A 86 -13.03 9.83 0.62
CA HIS A 86 -12.65 8.76 1.55
C HIS A 86 -11.64 7.87 0.84
N LEU A 87 -10.44 7.79 1.39
CA LEU A 87 -9.35 6.98 0.85
C LEU A 87 -9.18 5.75 1.73
N ARG A 88 -8.99 4.59 1.10
CA ARG A 88 -8.78 3.34 1.83
C ARG A 88 -7.60 2.58 1.26
N CYS A 89 -6.68 2.19 2.15
CA CYS A 89 -5.59 1.29 1.79
C CYS A 89 -6.14 -0.14 1.81
N ARG A 90 -6.00 -0.84 0.67
CA ARG A 90 -6.66 -2.12 0.49
C ARG A 90 -5.74 -3.31 0.74
N VAL A 91 -4.46 -3.07 1.06
CA VAL A 91 -3.51 -4.16 1.31
C VAL A 91 -2.86 -3.94 2.66
N HIS A 92 -2.37 -5.03 3.24
CA HIS A 92 -1.78 -5.00 4.56
C HIS A 92 -0.39 -5.60 4.54
N PRO A 93 0.57 -4.97 5.23
CA PRO A 93 1.95 -5.45 5.24
C PRO A 93 2.13 -6.56 6.28
N TRP A 94 1.74 -7.76 5.93
CA TRP A 94 1.83 -8.89 6.84
C TRP A 94 3.10 -9.71 6.69
N HIS A 95 3.83 -9.55 5.58
CA HIS A 95 5.04 -10.33 5.35
C HIS A 95 6.22 -9.64 6.00
N VAL A 96 7.01 -10.39 6.77
CA VAL A 96 8.18 -9.86 7.46
C VAL A 96 9.38 -9.95 6.55
N LEU A 97 10.04 -8.81 6.33
CA LEU A 97 11.30 -8.76 5.59
C LEU A 97 12.45 -9.00 6.55
N ARG A 98 13.39 -9.79 6.10
CA ARG A 98 14.58 -10.09 6.90
C ARG A 98 15.79 -9.45 6.28
N ILE A 99 16.74 -9.09 7.13
CA ILE A 99 17.99 -8.51 6.69
C ILE A 99 19.14 -9.21 7.40
N ASN A 100 20.15 -9.53 6.65
CA ASN A 100 21.40 -10.03 7.20
C ASN A 100 22.42 -8.90 7.08
N LYS A 101 22.78 -8.30 8.21
CA LYS A 101 23.63 -7.12 8.21
C LYS A 101 25.09 -7.45 8.32
N MET A 102 25.52 -8.56 7.83
CA MET A 102 26.92 -8.93 7.96
C MET A 102 27.86 -7.87 7.37
N LEU A 103 27.40 -7.16 6.37
CA LEU A 103 28.23 -6.13 5.74
C LEU A 103 28.41 -4.88 6.60
N SER A 104 27.62 -4.75 7.64
CA SER A 104 27.82 -3.63 8.56
C SER A 104 28.99 -3.86 9.49
N CYS A 105 29.52 -5.08 9.55
CA CYS A 105 30.64 -5.38 10.39
C CYS A 105 31.93 -4.91 9.74
N ALA A 106 32.89 -4.50 10.57
CA ALA A 106 34.12 -3.92 10.08
C ALA A 106 35.05 -4.95 9.45
N GLY A 107 35.06 -6.16 9.93
CA GLY A 107 36.03 -7.14 9.48
C GLY A 107 35.51 -7.96 8.30
N ALA A 108 36.35 -8.09 7.27
CA ALA A 108 36.00 -8.92 6.14
C ALA A 108 35.96 -10.40 6.50
N ASP A 109 36.72 -10.80 7.47
CA ASP A 109 36.72 -12.18 7.90
C ASP A 109 35.41 -12.59 8.53
N ARG A 110 34.60 -11.64 8.92
CA ARG A 110 33.32 -11.95 9.49
C ARG A 110 32.29 -12.37 8.44
N LEU A 111 32.61 -12.17 7.19
CA LEU A 111 31.68 -12.54 6.12
C LEU A 111 31.39 -14.03 6.12
N GLN A 112 32.39 -14.85 6.39
CA GLN A 112 32.17 -16.29 6.41
C GLN A 112 31.22 -16.69 7.52
N THR A 113 31.41 -16.11 8.69
CA THR A 113 30.50 -16.38 9.80
C THR A 113 29.10 -15.87 9.49
N GLY A 114 29.01 -14.71 8.85
CA GLY A 114 27.72 -14.16 8.46
C GLY A 114 27.00 -15.03 7.46
N MET A 115 27.73 -15.60 6.53
CA MET A 115 27.12 -16.48 5.55
C MET A 115 26.57 -17.74 6.15
N ARG A 116 27.24 -18.25 7.21
CA ARG A 116 26.73 -19.42 7.87
C ARG A 116 25.40 -19.17 8.56
N GLY A 117 25.18 -17.98 9.10
CA GLY A 117 23.92 -17.61 9.72
C GLY A 117 23.13 -16.66 8.87
N ALA A 118 22.95 -16.99 7.58
CA ALA A 118 22.41 -16.05 6.62
C ALA A 118 20.90 -15.86 6.68
N PHE A 119 20.21 -16.55 7.60
CA PHE A 119 18.76 -16.48 7.65
C PHE A 119 18.23 -15.05 7.88
N GLY A 120 18.97 -14.23 8.56
CA GLY A 120 18.57 -12.84 8.74
C GLY A 120 17.61 -12.62 9.89
N LYS A 121 17.49 -11.37 10.26
CA LYS A 121 16.63 -10.94 11.36
C LYS A 121 15.52 -10.05 10.82
N PRO A 122 14.36 -10.01 11.49
CA PRO A 122 13.27 -9.13 11.03
C PRO A 122 13.73 -7.68 10.93
N ASN A 123 13.39 -7.04 9.83
CA ASN A 123 13.78 -5.67 9.58
C ASN A 123 12.64 -4.75 9.19
N GLY A 124 11.57 -5.29 8.66
CA GLY A 124 10.44 -4.48 8.25
C GLY A 124 9.30 -5.35 7.78
N LEU A 125 8.24 -4.72 7.35
CA LEU A 125 7.04 -5.40 6.89
C LEU A 125 6.71 -4.95 5.48
N CYS A 126 6.15 -5.86 4.71
CA CYS A 126 5.68 -5.52 3.37
C CYS A 126 4.39 -6.27 3.06
N ALA A 127 3.68 -5.76 2.07
CA ALA A 127 2.48 -6.41 1.54
C ALA A 127 2.87 -7.13 0.26
N ARG A 128 2.37 -8.35 0.10
CA ARG A 128 2.55 -9.09 -1.14
C ARG A 128 1.34 -8.86 -2.01
N VAL A 129 1.57 -8.42 -3.24
CA VAL A 129 0.48 -8.10 -4.15
C VAL A 129 0.63 -8.90 -5.44
N LYS A 130 -0.50 -9.11 -6.11
CA LYS A 130 -0.57 -9.84 -7.36
C LYS A 130 -1.00 -8.89 -8.46
N ILE A 131 -0.86 -9.36 -9.70
CA ILE A 131 -1.42 -8.62 -10.82
C ILE A 131 -2.93 -8.52 -10.63
N GLY A 132 -3.45 -7.31 -10.73
CA GLY A 132 -4.86 -7.07 -10.53
C GLY A 132 -5.27 -6.72 -9.11
N SER A 133 -4.35 -6.79 -8.16
CA SER A 133 -4.67 -6.39 -6.78
C SER A 133 -4.92 -4.90 -6.69
N ILE A 134 -5.95 -4.52 -5.94
CA ILE A 134 -6.22 -3.12 -5.66
C ILE A 134 -5.38 -2.70 -4.46
N LEU A 135 -4.57 -1.67 -4.63
CA LEU A 135 -3.71 -1.18 -3.56
C LEU A 135 -4.39 -0.10 -2.73
N TYR A 136 -5.01 0.85 -3.40
CA TYR A 136 -5.72 1.94 -2.76
C TYR A 136 -7.02 2.19 -3.50
N SER A 137 -8.06 2.56 -2.75
CA SER A 137 -9.34 2.96 -3.32
C SER A 137 -9.72 4.31 -2.76
N LEU A 138 -10.23 5.19 -3.63
CA LEU A 138 -10.67 6.51 -3.22
C LEU A 138 -12.06 6.74 -3.76
N ARG A 139 -13.01 7.01 -2.86
CA ARG A 139 -14.37 7.35 -3.29
C ARG A 139 -14.63 8.84 -3.07
N CYS A 140 -15.38 9.42 -3.97
CA CYS A 140 -15.64 10.84 -3.94
C CYS A 140 -16.89 11.14 -4.77
N LYS A 141 -17.25 12.41 -4.83
CA LYS A 141 -18.31 12.84 -5.71
C LYS A 141 -17.83 12.90 -7.15
N ASP A 142 -18.76 12.79 -8.07
CA ASP A 142 -18.42 12.76 -9.50
C ASP A 142 -17.63 14.01 -9.92
N ALA A 143 -17.93 15.16 -9.35
CA ALA A 143 -17.24 16.39 -9.71
C ALA A 143 -15.75 16.36 -9.34
N SER A 144 -15.35 15.49 -8.44
CA SER A 144 -13.97 15.42 -7.95
C SER A 144 -13.15 14.32 -8.60
N ILE A 145 -13.67 13.63 -9.61
CA ILE A 145 -12.96 12.50 -10.20
C ILE A 145 -11.60 12.89 -10.74
N ASN A 146 -11.50 14.03 -11.43
CA ASN A 146 -10.23 14.44 -12.00
C ASN A 146 -9.19 14.71 -10.92
N HIS A 147 -9.59 15.34 -9.83
CA HIS A 147 -8.67 15.56 -8.72
C HIS A 147 -8.28 14.24 -8.08
N ALA A 148 -9.22 13.30 -7.96
CA ALA A 148 -8.91 12.02 -7.37
C ALA A 148 -7.92 11.24 -8.23
N MET A 149 -8.07 11.29 -9.56
CA MET A 149 -7.14 10.61 -10.44
C MET A 149 -5.73 11.18 -10.32
N GLU A 150 -5.62 12.50 -10.23
CA GLU A 150 -4.31 13.12 -10.07
C GLU A 150 -3.70 12.79 -8.71
N ALA A 151 -4.52 12.74 -7.66
CA ALA A 151 -4.02 12.38 -6.34
C ALA A 151 -3.47 10.96 -6.34
N LEU A 152 -4.20 10.03 -6.97
CA LEU A 152 -3.74 8.65 -7.03
C LEU A 152 -2.50 8.52 -7.89
N ARG A 153 -2.39 9.31 -8.95
CA ARG A 153 -1.16 9.31 -9.77
C ARG A 153 0.04 9.72 -8.92
N ARG A 154 -0.12 10.74 -8.10
CA ARG A 154 0.98 11.17 -7.23
C ARG A 154 1.32 10.12 -6.18
N GLY A 155 0.30 9.48 -5.63
CA GLY A 155 0.54 8.41 -4.66
C GLY A 155 1.20 7.20 -5.29
N LYS A 156 0.81 6.89 -6.52
CA LYS A 156 1.36 5.76 -7.25
C LYS A 156 2.88 5.88 -7.42
N ASN A 157 3.38 7.09 -7.50
CA ASN A 157 4.83 7.30 -7.67
C ASN A 157 5.64 6.84 -6.46
N LYS A 158 4.99 6.53 -5.34
CA LYS A 158 5.70 6.04 -4.15
C LYS A 158 5.90 4.54 -4.17
N PHE A 159 5.35 3.84 -5.17
CA PHE A 159 5.42 2.38 -5.25
C PHE A 159 6.46 1.93 -6.26
N PRO A 160 7.07 0.75 -6.03
CA PRO A 160 7.88 0.14 -7.07
C PRO A 160 7.00 -0.48 -8.14
N GLY A 161 7.61 -0.88 -9.25
CA GLY A 161 6.89 -1.57 -10.30
C GLY A 161 5.91 -0.69 -11.02
N ARG A 162 4.93 -1.33 -11.64
CA ARG A 162 3.95 -0.63 -12.45
C ARG A 162 2.56 -0.81 -11.85
N GLN A 163 1.83 0.28 -11.80
CA GLN A 163 0.43 0.27 -11.42
C GLN A 163 -0.35 1.08 -12.44
N LYS A 164 -1.65 0.92 -12.43
CA LYS A 164 -2.51 1.76 -13.24
C LYS A 164 -3.67 2.27 -12.39
N ILE A 165 -4.25 3.37 -12.86
CA ILE A 165 -5.36 4.00 -12.16
C ILE A 165 -6.62 3.70 -12.94
N VAL A 166 -7.61 3.15 -12.25
CA VAL A 166 -8.84 2.66 -12.87
C VAL A 166 -10.02 3.34 -12.22
N VAL A 167 -10.89 3.93 -13.04
CA VAL A 167 -12.17 4.44 -12.55
C VAL A 167 -13.16 3.29 -12.63
N SER A 168 -13.74 2.96 -11.48
CA SER A 168 -14.63 1.81 -11.39
C SER A 168 -16.03 2.15 -11.91
N ALA A 169 -16.72 1.15 -12.44
CA ALA A 169 -18.12 1.28 -12.82
C ALA A 169 -19.07 1.03 -11.65
N LYS A 170 -18.53 0.71 -10.48
CA LYS A 170 -19.35 0.42 -9.32
C LYS A 170 -19.67 1.68 -8.53
N TRP A 171 -20.69 1.59 -7.69
CA TRP A 171 -21.07 2.69 -6.82
C TRP A 171 -20.18 2.68 -5.58
N GLY A 172 -19.33 3.68 -5.47
CA GLY A 172 -18.45 3.80 -4.32
C GLY A 172 -17.75 2.49 -3.98
N PHE A 173 -17.75 2.14 -2.71
CA PHE A 173 -17.10 0.90 -2.24
C PHE A 173 -18.06 -0.29 -2.21
N THR A 174 -19.19 -0.20 -2.87
CA THR A 174 -20.14 -1.32 -2.92
C THR A 174 -19.76 -2.29 -4.02
N ASN A 175 -20.41 -3.44 -4.02
CA ASN A 175 -20.25 -4.43 -5.09
C ASN A 175 -21.25 -4.25 -6.21
N TYR A 176 -22.09 -3.21 -6.15
CA TYR A 176 -23.11 -2.97 -7.16
C TYR A 176 -22.58 -2.04 -8.24
N PHE A 177 -22.84 -2.35 -9.49
CA PHE A 177 -22.61 -1.39 -10.55
C PHE A 177 -23.52 -0.17 -10.33
N ARG A 178 -23.08 0.98 -10.83
CA ARG A 178 -23.83 2.21 -10.59
C ARG A 178 -25.26 2.12 -11.11
N SER A 179 -25.44 1.52 -12.28
CA SER A 179 -26.78 1.38 -12.82
C SER A 179 -27.66 0.52 -11.93
N ASP A 180 -27.12 -0.56 -11.38
CA ASP A 180 -27.88 -1.43 -10.49
C ASP A 180 -28.21 -0.74 -9.17
N TYR A 181 -27.25 0.02 -8.64
CA TYR A 181 -27.49 0.74 -7.39
C TYR A 181 -28.60 1.75 -7.54
N LEU A 182 -28.58 2.51 -8.63
CA LEU A 182 -29.62 3.51 -8.88
C LEU A 182 -30.99 2.87 -9.08
N LYS A 183 -31.03 1.67 -9.63
CA LYS A 183 -32.28 0.97 -9.84
C LYS A 183 -32.89 0.51 -8.50
N TYR A 184 -32.11 0.09 -7.56
CA TYR A 184 -32.60 -0.45 -6.30
C TYR A 184 -32.59 0.49 -5.11
N UNK A 185 -31.99 1.27 -5.35
CA UNK A 185 -31.77 2.16 -4.31
C UNK A 185 -32.63 3.15 -4.12
#